data_ad3334a94d4d6941d59454e30406a188
#
_entry.id   ad3334a94d4d6941d59454e30406a188
#
_cell.length_a   1.000
_cell.length_b   1.000
_cell.length_c   1.000
_cell.angle_alpha   90.00
_cell.angle_beta   90.00
_cell.angle_gamma   90.00
#
_symmetry.space_group_name_H-M   'P 1'
#
loop_
_entity.id
_entity.type
_entity.pdbx_description
1 polymer ?
#
loop_
_entity_poly.entity_id
_entity_poly.type
_entity_poly.pdbx_seq_one_letter_code
_entity_poly.pdbx_strand_id
1 'polypeptide(L)'
;DVYKRQMLPTTRFGGHIVSGHVDAVGEITVVREDARSLYFEVTAPAEIARYLAEKGSITVDGISLTINHLRGRILSLNLIPHTAERTNIGTWKAGSQVNLEVDVLARYIERLMMGDKAAETTPQSKISLDFLAQNGFLK
;
A
#
# COMPACT_ATOMS: atom_id res chain seq x y z
N ASP A 1 -7.37 12.63 21.60
CA ASP A 1 -6.69 12.98 20.34
C ASP A 1 -5.32 12.32 20.23
N VAL A 2 -5.29 10.98 20.29
CA VAL A 2 -4.03 10.19 20.25
C VAL A 2 -3.38 10.22 18.86
N TYR A 3 -4.12 10.54 17.82
CA TYR A 3 -3.66 10.55 16.44
C TYR A 3 -2.96 11.84 15.98
N LYS A 4 -2.90 12.85 16.85
CA LYS A 4 -2.25 14.14 16.52
C LYS A 4 -0.89 14.33 17.19
N ARG A 5 -0.21 13.27 17.59
CA ARG A 5 1.15 13.40 18.09
C ARG A 5 2.10 13.71 16.94
N GLN A 6 2.47 14.97 16.83
CA GLN A 6 3.54 15.36 15.91
C GLN A 6 4.88 14.83 16.42
N MET A 7 5.66 14.27 15.51
CA MET A 7 7.04 13.89 15.79
C MET A 7 7.91 15.14 15.85
N LEU A 8 8.69 15.24 16.93
CA LEU A 8 9.78 16.21 17.02
C LEU A 8 11.01 15.67 16.26
N PRO A 9 11.92 16.55 15.79
CA PRO A 9 13.14 16.09 15.09
C PRO A 9 14.01 15.14 15.90
N THR A 10 13.86 15.14 17.23
CA THR A 10 14.58 14.27 18.16
C THR A 10 13.82 13.02 18.57
N THR A 11 12.59 12.83 18.09
CA THR A 11 11.76 11.68 18.45
C THR A 11 12.28 10.41 17.77
N ARG A 12 12.45 9.33 18.55
CA ARG A 12 12.81 8.04 17.99
C ARG A 12 11.65 7.45 17.20
N PHE A 13 11.96 6.90 16.05
CA PHE A 13 11.02 6.15 15.24
C PHE A 13 10.65 4.82 15.87
N GLY A 14 9.36 4.63 16.21
CA GLY A 14 8.80 3.32 16.53
C GLY A 14 7.75 2.96 15.49
N GLY A 15 8.11 2.20 14.46
CA GLY A 15 7.19 1.84 13.37
C GLY A 15 7.59 2.46 12.04
N HIS A 16 6.61 2.68 11.15
CA HIS A 16 6.87 3.32 9.86
C HIS A 16 6.13 4.66 9.72
N ILE A 17 6.56 5.45 8.75
CA ILE A 17 5.98 6.76 8.47
C ILE A 17 4.66 6.58 7.74
N VAL A 18 3.57 7.07 8.34
CA VAL A 18 2.26 7.16 7.70
C VAL A 18 2.00 8.61 7.35
N SER A 19 1.93 8.91 6.06
CA SER A 19 1.76 10.28 5.57
C SER A 19 0.30 10.67 5.33
N GLY A 20 -0.60 9.69 5.27
CA GLY A 20 -2.00 9.89 4.91
C GLY A 20 -2.25 10.03 3.41
N HIS A 21 -1.25 9.74 2.59
CA HIS A 21 -1.37 9.79 1.13
C HIS A 21 -1.68 8.40 0.59
N VAL A 22 -2.94 8.17 0.25
CA VAL A 22 -3.40 6.90 -0.32
C VAL A 22 -2.78 6.69 -1.70
N ASP A 23 -2.16 5.53 -1.90
CA ASP A 23 -1.54 5.15 -3.17
C ASP A 23 -2.49 4.36 -4.07
N ALA A 24 -3.35 3.55 -3.48
CA ALA A 24 -4.22 2.66 -4.23
C ALA A 24 -5.38 2.16 -3.37
N VAL A 25 -6.34 1.51 -4.02
CA VAL A 25 -7.44 0.80 -3.37
C VAL A 25 -7.22 -0.70 -3.57
N GLY A 26 -7.25 -1.44 -2.47
CA GLY A 26 -7.20 -2.90 -2.47
C GLY A 26 -8.54 -3.50 -2.08
N GLU A 27 -8.63 -4.82 -2.18
CA GLU A 27 -9.83 -5.57 -1.81
C GLU A 27 -9.48 -6.64 -0.77
N ILE A 28 -10.24 -6.69 0.31
CA ILE A 28 -10.17 -7.78 1.28
C ILE A 28 -10.86 -9.00 0.67
N THR A 29 -10.13 -10.09 0.54
CA THR A 29 -10.62 -11.33 -0.07
C THR A 29 -10.89 -12.43 0.93
N VAL A 30 -10.18 -12.42 2.07
CA VAL A 30 -10.35 -13.39 3.14
C VAL A 30 -10.37 -12.67 4.48
N VAL A 31 -11.29 -13.06 5.33
CA VAL A 31 -11.35 -12.68 6.75
C VAL A 31 -11.63 -13.94 7.56
N ARG A 32 -10.79 -14.24 8.54
CA ARG A 32 -11.03 -15.37 9.45
C ARG A 32 -10.43 -15.11 10.82
N GLU A 33 -10.99 -15.74 11.82
CA GLU A 33 -10.38 -15.79 13.14
C GLU A 33 -9.25 -16.85 13.13
N ASP A 34 -8.12 -16.48 13.70
CA ASP A 34 -6.95 -17.33 13.84
C ASP A 34 -6.44 -17.24 15.28
N ALA A 35 -6.83 -18.21 16.12
CA ALA A 35 -6.55 -18.23 17.54
C ALA A 35 -7.01 -16.94 18.24
N ARG A 36 -6.06 -16.07 18.60
CA ARG A 36 -6.34 -14.78 19.29
C ARG A 36 -6.19 -13.57 18.35
N SER A 37 -6.13 -13.81 17.05
CA SER A 37 -5.96 -12.76 16.07
C SER A 37 -7.01 -12.85 14.96
N LEU A 38 -7.17 -11.76 14.22
CA LEU A 38 -7.94 -11.74 12.99
C LEU A 38 -6.96 -11.81 11.81
N TYR A 39 -7.18 -12.76 10.93
CA TYR A 39 -6.40 -12.94 9.72
C TYR A 39 -7.14 -12.33 8.53
N PHE A 40 -6.43 -11.54 7.74
CA PHE A 40 -6.95 -10.94 6.52
C PHE A 40 -6.04 -11.24 5.34
N GLU A 41 -6.63 -11.46 4.18
CA GLU A 41 -5.93 -11.35 2.91
C GLU A 41 -6.45 -10.15 2.14
N VAL A 42 -5.54 -9.37 1.59
CA VAL A 42 -5.83 -8.20 0.78
C VAL A 42 -5.16 -8.36 -0.57
N THR A 43 -5.91 -8.16 -1.63
CA THR A 43 -5.36 -8.10 -2.99
C THR A 43 -5.08 -6.65 -3.34
N ALA A 44 -3.81 -6.35 -3.61
CA ALA A 44 -3.36 -5.03 -4.02
C ALA A 44 -3.38 -4.89 -5.55
N PRO A 45 -3.53 -3.68 -6.10
CA PRO A 45 -3.36 -3.44 -7.52
C PRO A 45 -1.92 -3.70 -7.98
N ALA A 46 -1.75 -4.10 -9.22
CA ALA A 46 -0.44 -4.43 -9.79
C ALA A 46 0.55 -3.26 -9.71
N GLU A 47 0.09 -2.03 -9.81
CA GLU A 47 0.90 -0.81 -9.83
C GLU A 47 1.67 -0.56 -8.54
N ILE A 48 1.20 -1.07 -7.39
CA ILE A 48 1.88 -0.92 -6.10
C ILE A 48 2.59 -2.20 -5.64
N ALA A 49 2.43 -3.31 -6.36
CA ALA A 49 2.95 -4.61 -5.93
C ALA A 49 4.47 -4.60 -5.66
N ARG A 50 5.25 -3.86 -6.45
CA ARG A 50 6.70 -3.75 -6.28
C ARG A 50 7.15 -3.05 -5.00
N TYR A 51 6.26 -2.31 -4.34
CA TYR A 51 6.55 -1.61 -3.08
C TYR A 51 6.21 -2.44 -1.85
N LEU A 52 5.69 -3.64 -2.05
CA LEU A 52 5.29 -4.54 -0.98
C LEU A 52 6.39 -5.58 -0.73
N ALA A 53 6.62 -5.91 0.53
CA ALA A 53 7.60 -6.92 0.92
C ALA A 53 7.11 -7.68 2.15
N GLU A 54 7.44 -8.96 2.24
CA GLU A 54 7.23 -9.71 3.48
C GLU A 54 7.98 -9.06 4.62
N LYS A 55 7.34 -8.99 5.78
CA LYS A 55 7.82 -8.30 6.98
C LYS A 55 7.94 -6.77 6.83
N GLY A 56 7.59 -6.25 5.66
CA GLY A 56 7.48 -4.82 5.44
C GLY A 56 6.19 -4.24 6.01
N SER A 57 6.09 -2.93 5.96
CA SER A 57 4.93 -2.19 6.46
C SER A 57 4.01 -1.76 5.33
N ILE A 58 2.73 -1.76 5.64
CA ILE A 58 1.67 -1.19 4.79
C ILE A 58 0.67 -0.47 5.67
N THR A 59 0.07 0.58 5.16
CA THR A 59 -1.04 1.26 5.82
C THR A 59 -2.33 0.90 5.12
N VAL A 60 -3.28 0.37 5.87
CA VAL A 60 -4.60 -0.03 5.38
C VAL A 60 -5.65 0.79 6.13
N ASP A 61 -6.42 1.59 5.39
CA ASP A 61 -7.39 2.54 5.95
C ASP A 61 -6.81 3.39 7.11
N GLY A 62 -5.57 3.85 6.94
CA GLY A 62 -4.87 4.66 7.93
C GLY A 62 -4.20 3.88 9.07
N ILE A 63 -4.28 2.55 9.06
CA ILE A 63 -3.71 1.70 10.11
C ILE A 63 -2.43 1.06 9.60
N SER A 64 -1.34 1.28 10.33
CA SER A 64 -0.04 0.68 10.02
C SER A 64 -0.02 -0.79 10.42
N LEU A 65 0.29 -1.65 9.47
CA LEU A 65 0.30 -3.10 9.63
C LEU A 65 1.57 -3.71 9.03
N THR A 66 1.94 -4.88 9.54
CA THR A 66 3.06 -5.66 8.99
C THR A 66 2.53 -6.72 8.04
N ILE A 67 3.12 -6.82 6.87
CA ILE A 67 2.83 -7.87 5.90
C ILE A 67 3.49 -9.16 6.39
N ASN A 68 2.68 -10.17 6.74
CA ASN A 68 3.20 -11.44 7.22
C ASN A 68 3.72 -12.31 6.08
N HIS A 69 2.90 -12.45 5.03
CA HIS A 69 3.25 -13.17 3.82
C HIS A 69 2.79 -12.39 2.60
N LEU A 70 3.55 -12.52 1.54
CA LEU A 70 3.25 -11.90 0.25
C LEU A 70 3.33 -12.95 -0.86
N ARG A 71 2.24 -13.09 -1.59
CA ARG A 71 2.15 -13.99 -2.73
C ARG A 71 1.67 -13.18 -3.94
N GLY A 72 2.63 -12.70 -4.73
CA GLY A 72 2.34 -11.77 -5.83
C GLY A 72 1.73 -10.46 -5.31
N ARG A 73 0.45 -10.26 -5.54
CA ARG A 73 -0.31 -9.09 -5.10
C ARG A 73 -1.19 -9.34 -3.86
N ILE A 74 -1.17 -10.56 -3.36
CA ILE A 74 -1.97 -10.96 -2.21
C ILE A 74 -1.10 -10.89 -0.97
N LEU A 75 -1.46 -10.01 -0.05
CA LEU A 75 -0.78 -9.86 1.22
C LEU A 75 -1.64 -10.36 2.37
N SER A 76 -1.01 -11.03 3.33
CA SER A 76 -1.66 -11.48 4.54
C SER A 76 -1.28 -10.62 5.73
N LEU A 77 -2.29 -10.29 6.52
CA LEU A 77 -2.19 -9.43 7.70
C LEU A 77 -2.83 -10.14 8.89
N ASN A 78 -2.21 -10.00 10.05
CA ASN A 78 -2.79 -10.44 11.32
C ASN A 78 -2.99 -9.24 12.23
N LEU A 79 -4.14 -9.21 12.89
CA LEU A 79 -4.49 -8.15 13.81
C LEU A 79 -4.87 -8.72 15.17
N ILE A 80 -4.32 -8.12 16.24
CA ILE A 80 -4.69 -8.47 17.60
C ILE A 80 -6.09 -7.88 17.89
N PRO A 81 -6.98 -8.59 18.61
CA PRO A 81 -8.34 -8.13 18.88
C PRO A 81 -8.42 -6.74 19.50
N HIS A 82 -7.46 -6.40 20.36
CA HIS A 82 -7.39 -5.07 20.99
C HIS A 82 -7.24 -3.93 19.95
N THR A 83 -6.50 -4.16 18.88
CA THR A 83 -6.38 -3.21 17.77
C THR A 83 -7.67 -3.15 16.95
N ALA A 84 -8.32 -4.29 16.75
CA ALA A 84 -9.59 -4.38 16.03
C ALA A 84 -10.74 -3.64 16.73
N GLU A 85 -10.79 -3.66 18.05
CA GLU A 85 -11.82 -2.96 18.84
C GLU A 85 -11.69 -1.43 18.78
N ARG A 86 -10.48 -0.91 18.57
CA ARG A 86 -10.18 0.52 18.57
C ARG A 86 -10.19 1.16 17.18
N THR A 87 -10.40 0.37 16.15
CA THR A 87 -10.29 0.79 14.75
C THR A 87 -11.49 0.30 13.94
N ASN A 88 -11.62 0.77 12.70
CA ASN A 88 -12.68 0.35 11.78
C ASN A 88 -12.54 -1.10 11.26
N ILE A 89 -11.56 -1.84 11.76
CA ILE A 89 -11.23 -3.20 11.29
C ILE A 89 -12.39 -4.17 11.50
N GLY A 90 -13.20 -3.98 12.54
CA GLY A 90 -14.37 -4.81 12.81
C GLY A 90 -15.43 -4.78 11.71
N THR A 91 -15.37 -3.80 10.79
CA THR A 91 -16.27 -3.69 9.65
C THR A 91 -15.72 -4.34 8.38
N TRP A 92 -14.47 -4.76 8.38
CA TRP A 92 -13.85 -5.40 7.22
C TRP A 92 -14.39 -6.80 7.01
N LYS A 93 -14.80 -7.08 5.80
CA LYS A 93 -15.29 -8.39 5.38
C LYS A 93 -14.81 -8.69 3.97
N ALA A 94 -14.91 -9.94 3.55
CA ALA A 94 -14.61 -10.32 2.17
C ALA A 94 -15.44 -9.46 1.20
N GLY A 95 -14.77 -8.86 0.22
CA GLY A 95 -15.35 -7.91 -0.73
C GLY A 95 -15.22 -6.44 -0.32
N SER A 96 -14.81 -6.13 0.92
CA SER A 96 -14.57 -4.74 1.33
C SER A 96 -13.40 -4.14 0.58
N GLN A 97 -13.56 -2.90 0.13
CA GLN A 97 -12.47 -2.10 -0.43
C GLN A 97 -11.77 -1.32 0.68
N VAL A 98 -10.46 -1.24 0.59
CA VAL A 98 -9.62 -0.55 1.57
C VAL A 98 -8.60 0.35 0.88
N ASN A 99 -8.29 1.47 1.50
CA ASN A 99 -7.25 2.37 1.04
C ASN A 99 -5.88 1.81 1.45
N LEU A 100 -4.97 1.72 0.50
CA LEU A 100 -3.61 1.25 0.71
C LEU A 100 -2.62 2.40 0.55
N GLU A 101 -1.73 2.51 1.52
CA GLU A 101 -0.58 3.42 1.47
C GLU A 101 0.68 2.58 1.65
N VAL A 102 1.56 2.61 0.65
CA VAL A 102 2.85 1.89 0.73
C VAL A 102 3.82 2.64 1.63
N ASP A 103 4.82 1.93 2.14
CA ASP A 103 5.89 2.58 2.89
C ASP A 103 6.62 3.58 1.97
N VAL A 104 6.67 4.83 2.39
CA VAL A 104 7.32 5.91 1.62
C VAL A 104 8.80 5.61 1.33
N LEU A 105 9.46 4.84 2.17
CA LEU A 105 10.85 4.41 1.95
C LEU A 105 11.00 3.64 0.63
N ALA A 106 10.01 2.82 0.27
CA ALA A 106 10.05 2.08 -0.99
C ALA A 106 10.06 3.02 -2.20
N ARG A 107 9.33 4.12 -2.13
CA ARG A 107 9.29 5.15 -3.18
C ARG A 107 10.62 5.87 -3.32
N TYR A 108 11.24 6.23 -2.21
CA TYR A 108 12.57 6.87 -2.23
C TYR A 108 13.64 5.92 -2.75
N ILE A 109 13.61 4.65 -2.35
CA ILE A 109 14.54 3.63 -2.86
C ILE A 109 14.40 3.47 -4.36
N GLU A 110 13.18 3.37 -4.87
CA GLU A 110 12.94 3.29 -6.32
C GLU A 110 13.55 4.50 -7.04
N ARG A 111 13.31 5.69 -6.54
CA ARG A 111 13.83 6.93 -7.14
C ARG A 111 15.35 6.98 -7.13
N LEU A 112 15.98 6.55 -6.03
CA LEU A 112 17.44 6.47 -5.92
C LEU A 112 18.04 5.43 -6.87
N MET A 113 17.37 4.30 -7.05
CA MET A 113 17.80 3.26 -8.00
C MET A 113 17.73 3.72 -9.45
N MET A 114 16.87 4.64 -9.78
CA MET A 114 16.82 5.26 -11.12
C MET A 114 18.09 6.08 -11.42
N GLY A 115 18.75 6.62 -10.39
CA GLY A 115 19.94 7.45 -10.55
C GLY A 115 19.69 8.66 -11.45
N ASP A 116 20.58 8.90 -12.39
CA ASP A 116 20.47 10.04 -13.32
C ASP A 116 19.22 9.98 -14.21
N LYS A 117 18.70 8.78 -14.45
CA LYS A 117 17.44 8.60 -15.19
C LYS A 117 16.23 9.21 -14.50
N ALA A 118 16.34 9.45 -13.20
CA ALA A 118 15.28 10.12 -12.44
C ALA A 118 15.00 11.53 -12.94
N ALA A 119 15.97 12.19 -13.56
CA ALA A 119 15.83 13.53 -14.12
C ALA A 119 15.17 13.52 -15.52
N GLU A 120 15.09 12.36 -16.17
CA GLU A 120 14.50 12.25 -17.50
C GLU A 120 12.98 12.37 -17.42
N THR A 121 12.41 13.17 -18.32
CA THR A 121 10.96 13.28 -18.43
C THR A 121 10.44 12.04 -19.13
N THR A 122 9.73 11.19 -18.41
CA THR A 122 9.00 10.09 -19.03
C THR A 122 7.81 10.68 -19.79
N PRO A 123 7.62 10.37 -21.07
CA PRO A 123 6.42 10.78 -21.79
C PRO A 123 5.20 10.31 -20.98
N GLN A 124 4.36 11.24 -20.56
CA GLN A 124 3.18 10.94 -19.74
C GLN A 124 2.13 10.11 -20.47
N SER A 125 2.28 9.93 -21.74
CA SER A 125 1.37 9.17 -22.57
C SER A 125 2.15 8.21 -23.45
N LYS A 126 1.87 6.93 -23.32
CA LYS A 126 2.29 5.92 -24.30
C LYS A 126 1.48 6.02 -25.60
N ILE A 127 0.56 6.96 -25.65
CA ILE A 127 -0.28 7.23 -26.81
C ILE A 127 0.41 8.32 -27.61
N SER A 128 1.20 7.91 -28.59
CA SER A 128 1.75 8.79 -29.63
C SER A 128 0.82 8.81 -30.85
N LEU A 129 0.98 9.82 -31.72
CA LEU A 129 0.29 9.82 -33.01
C LEU A 129 0.60 8.57 -33.83
N ASP A 130 1.83 8.08 -33.74
CA ASP A 130 2.23 6.83 -34.40
C ASP A 130 1.51 5.62 -33.83
N PHE A 131 1.36 5.55 -32.51
CA PHE A 131 0.58 4.50 -31.85
C PHE A 131 -0.89 4.53 -32.31
N LEU A 132 -1.50 5.69 -32.37
CA LEU A 132 -2.88 5.85 -32.83
C LEU A 132 -3.03 5.45 -34.29
N ALA A 133 -2.09 5.86 -35.13
CA ALA A 133 -2.08 5.49 -36.58
C ALA A 133 -1.95 3.98 -36.75
N GLN A 134 -1.03 3.34 -36.04
CA GLN A 134 -0.81 1.88 -36.09
C GLN A 134 -2.00 1.06 -35.60
N ASN A 135 -2.83 1.62 -34.72
CA ASN A 135 -4.00 0.94 -34.15
C ASN A 135 -5.33 1.38 -34.79
N GLY A 136 -5.30 2.07 -35.94
CA GLY A 136 -6.48 2.39 -36.71
C GLY A 136 -7.32 3.55 -36.21
N PHE A 137 -6.85 4.34 -35.27
CA PHE A 137 -7.56 5.51 -34.73
C PHE A 137 -7.39 6.79 -35.56
N LEU A 138 -6.42 6.81 -36.44
CA LEU A 138 -6.20 7.90 -37.41
C LEU A 138 -6.37 7.35 -38.82
N LYS A 139 -7.21 7.99 -39.58
CA LYS A 139 -7.35 7.73 -41.02
C LYS A 139 -6.61 8.79 -41.85
#